data_5e8979a985edc86a987a692d903b17ab
#
_entry.id   5e8979a985edc86a987a692d903b17ab
#
_cell.length_a   1.000
_cell.length_b   1.000
_cell.length_c   1.000
_cell.angle_alpha   90.00
_cell.angle_beta   90.00
_cell.angle_gamma   90.00
#
_symmetry.space_group_name_H-M   'P 1'
#
loop_
_entity.id
_entity.type
_entity.pdbx_description
1 polymer ?
#
loop_
_entity_poly.entity_id
_entity_poly.type
_entity_poly.pdbx_seq_one_letter_code
_entity_poly.pdbx_strand_id
1 'polypeptide(L)' 'MHFARVDVDGYTDSTGSAAHNQALSKRRADAVAAYLREHGLQADAFAAAAHGPANPVASNDMQEGRARNRRVEISLHAQ' A
#
# COMPACT_ATOMS: atom_id res chain seq x y z
N MET A 1 -18.10 11.57 -5.10
CA MET A 1 -18.32 10.91 -3.78
C MET A 1 -17.24 11.34 -2.81
N HIS A 2 -17.61 11.57 -1.57
CA HIS A 2 -16.70 12.04 -0.53
C HIS A 2 -16.60 10.99 0.58
N PHE A 3 -15.37 10.62 0.96
CA PHE A 3 -15.12 9.63 2.00
C PHE A 3 -14.65 10.30 3.29
N ALA A 4 -14.94 9.69 4.42
CA ALA A 4 -14.39 10.13 5.70
C ALA A 4 -12.89 9.94 5.74
N ARG A 5 -12.42 8.79 5.24
CA ARG A 5 -11.00 8.42 5.28
C ARG A 5 -10.65 7.47 4.14
N VAL A 6 -9.45 7.64 3.62
CA VAL A 6 -8.83 6.72 2.66
C VAL A 6 -7.52 6.24 3.25
N ASP A 7 -7.38 4.93 3.43
CA ASP A 7 -6.14 4.30 3.87
C ASP A 7 -5.45 3.65 2.68
N VAL A 8 -4.16 3.92 2.54
CA VAL A 8 -3.32 3.37 1.47
C VAL A 8 -2.17 2.62 2.12
N ASP A 9 -2.14 1.30 1.95
CA ASP A 9 -1.21 0.42 2.64
C ASP A 9 -0.28 -0.26 1.65
N GLY A 10 1.02 0.00 1.75
CA GLY A 10 2.03 -0.55 0.86
C GLY A 10 2.68 -1.79 1.44
N TYR A 11 2.88 -2.79 0.60
CA TYR A 11 3.47 -4.08 0.98
C TYR A 11 4.55 -4.49 -0.02
N THR A 12 5.48 -5.31 0.45
CA THR A 12 6.53 -5.91 -0.36
C THR A 12 6.50 -7.44 -0.23
N ASP A 13 7.31 -8.13 -1.04
CA ASP A 13 7.64 -9.51 -0.76
C ASP A 13 8.74 -9.58 0.31
N SER A 14 9.23 -10.78 0.61
CA SER A 14 10.24 -11.00 1.65
C SER A 14 11.69 -10.81 1.16
N THR A 15 11.90 -10.44 -0.10
CA THR A 15 13.25 -10.30 -0.67
C THR A 15 13.90 -8.99 -0.24
N GLY A 16 15.16 -9.05 0.15
CA GLY A 16 15.94 -7.87 0.50
C GLY A 16 15.88 -7.53 1.98
N SER A 17 16.43 -6.38 2.35
CA SER A 17 16.49 -5.95 3.74
C SER A 17 15.16 -5.35 4.21
N ALA A 18 14.91 -5.45 5.52
CA ALA A 18 13.73 -4.87 6.13
C ALA A 18 13.67 -3.36 5.92
N ALA A 19 14.79 -2.67 6.08
CA ALA A 19 14.84 -1.21 5.89
C ALA A 19 14.52 -0.81 4.45
N HIS A 20 15.07 -1.52 3.48
CA HIS A 20 14.79 -1.27 2.06
C HIS A 20 13.31 -1.48 1.74
N ASN A 21 12.73 -2.58 2.22
CA ASN A 21 11.33 -2.92 1.96
C ASN A 21 10.38 -1.94 2.63
N GLN A 22 10.71 -1.48 3.83
CA GLN A 22 9.93 -0.46 4.52
C GLN A 22 9.91 0.84 3.72
N ALA A 23 11.07 1.31 3.26
CA ALA A 23 11.17 2.52 2.47
C ALA A 23 10.46 2.39 1.12
N LEU A 24 10.57 1.24 0.46
CA LEU A 24 9.94 0.99 -0.82
C LEU A 24 8.41 0.97 -0.69
N SER A 25 7.87 0.27 0.31
CA SER A 25 6.42 0.21 0.54
C SER A 25 5.87 1.60 0.90
N LYS A 26 6.62 2.42 1.64
CA LYS A 26 6.21 3.79 1.95
C LYS A 26 6.12 4.66 0.71
N ARG A 27 7.14 4.62 -0.15
CA ARG A 27 7.13 5.37 -1.41
C ARG A 27 5.97 4.98 -2.30
N ARG A 28 5.68 3.68 -2.39
CA ARG A 28 4.56 3.18 -3.21
C ARG A 28 3.21 3.64 -2.65
N ALA A 29 3.03 3.54 -1.34
CA ALA A 29 1.80 4.00 -0.70
C ALA A 29 1.60 5.50 -0.88
N ASP A 30 2.64 6.30 -0.69
CA ASP A 30 2.59 7.75 -0.87
C ASP A 30 2.26 8.13 -2.32
N ALA A 31 2.87 7.44 -3.29
CA ALA A 31 2.62 7.70 -4.70
C ALA A 31 1.16 7.40 -5.09
N VAL A 32 0.61 6.30 -4.59
CA VAL A 32 -0.79 5.93 -4.84
C VAL A 32 -1.73 6.94 -4.19
N ALA A 33 -1.47 7.34 -2.95
CA ALA A 33 -2.29 8.35 -2.26
C ALA A 33 -2.29 9.67 -3.01
N ALA A 34 -1.12 10.13 -3.49
CA ALA A 34 -1.01 11.35 -4.28
C ALA A 34 -1.78 11.24 -5.59
N TYR A 35 -1.66 10.10 -6.28
CA TYR A 35 -2.37 9.86 -7.53
C TYR A 35 -3.88 9.94 -7.34
N LEU A 36 -4.41 9.27 -6.31
CA LEU A 36 -5.85 9.29 -6.02
C LEU A 36 -6.34 10.71 -5.74
N ARG A 37 -5.59 11.47 -4.95
CA ARG A 37 -5.93 12.84 -4.60
C ARG A 37 -5.92 13.75 -5.84
N GLU A 38 -4.90 13.63 -6.67
CA GLU A 38 -4.76 14.43 -7.90
C GLU A 38 -5.84 14.11 -8.93
N HIS A 39 -6.37 12.89 -8.93
CA HIS A 39 -7.42 12.47 -9.86
C HIS A 39 -8.83 12.61 -9.26
N GLY A 40 -8.97 13.39 -8.19
CA GLY A 40 -10.27 13.83 -7.71
C GLY A 40 -10.93 12.98 -6.64
N LEU A 41 -10.24 11.99 -6.08
CA LEU A 41 -10.79 11.25 -4.94
C LEU A 41 -10.80 12.17 -3.72
N GLN A 42 -11.99 12.42 -3.17
CA GLN A 42 -12.18 13.34 -2.06
C GLN A 42 -12.36 12.58 -0.76
N ALA A 43 -11.62 12.97 0.27
CA ALA A 43 -11.74 12.42 1.61
C ALA A 43 -11.31 13.46 2.64
N ASP A 44 -11.84 13.35 3.86
CA ASP A 44 -11.44 14.22 4.95
C ASP A 44 -10.02 13.94 5.40
N ALA A 45 -9.58 12.67 5.27
CA ALA A 45 -8.23 12.26 5.63
C ALA A 45 -7.70 11.20 4.65
N PHE A 46 -6.40 11.31 4.34
CA PHE A 46 -5.65 10.27 3.63
C PHE A 46 -4.52 9.80 4.55
N ALA A 47 -4.42 8.48 4.74
CA ALA A 47 -3.34 7.89 5.52
C ALA A 47 -2.57 6.89 4.66
N ALA A 48 -1.28 7.12 4.48
CA ALA A 48 -0.40 6.20 3.76
C ALA A 48 0.52 5.53 4.78
N ALA A 49 0.54 4.20 4.76
CA ALA A 49 1.33 3.41 5.69
C ALA A 49 2.16 2.38 4.95
N ALA A 50 3.33 2.07 5.50
CA ALA A 50 4.24 1.07 4.96
C ALA A 50 4.28 -0.13 5.90
N HIS A 51 4.09 -1.31 5.33
CA HIS A 51 4.07 -2.56 6.09
C HIS A 51 5.22 -3.50 5.72
N GLY A 52 5.99 -3.18 4.66
CA GLY A 52 7.05 -4.05 4.20
C GLY A 52 6.51 -5.44 3.83
N PRO A 53 7.17 -6.53 4.26
CA PRO A 53 6.75 -7.88 3.91
C PRO A 53 5.66 -8.46 4.83
N ALA A 54 5.02 -7.66 5.65
CA ALA A 54 3.97 -8.13 6.57
C ALA A 54 2.74 -8.62 5.80
N ASN A 55 1.97 -9.48 6.43
CA ASN A 55 0.68 -9.96 5.94
C ASN A 55 0.71 -10.48 4.49
N PRO A 56 1.57 -11.44 4.16
CA PRO A 56 1.63 -11.97 2.80
C PRO A 56 0.29 -12.58 2.39
N VAL A 57 -0.13 -12.33 1.15
CA VAL A 57 -1.36 -12.90 0.58
C VAL A 57 -1.08 -14.17 -0.22
N ALA A 58 0.20 -14.48 -0.45
CA ALA A 58 0.64 -15.66 -1.18
C ALA A 58 2.01 -16.11 -0.68
N SER A 59 2.48 -17.26 -1.13
CA SER A 59 3.78 -17.79 -0.70
C SER A 59 4.94 -16.93 -1.24
N ASN A 60 5.86 -16.54 -0.37
CA ASN A 60 7.11 -15.89 -0.75
C ASN A 60 8.15 -16.88 -1.31
N ASP A 61 7.88 -18.19 -1.21
CA ASP A 61 8.76 -19.22 -1.74
C ASP A 61 8.70 -19.33 -3.27
N MET A 62 7.63 -18.78 -3.87
CA MET A 62 7.40 -18.84 -5.30
C MET A 62 7.37 -17.45 -5.91
N GLN A 63 7.87 -17.34 -7.14
CA GLN A 63 7.93 -16.06 -7.84
C GLN A 63 6.54 -15.45 -8.02
N GLU A 64 5.53 -16.24 -8.37
CA GLU A 64 4.16 -15.76 -8.52
C GLU A 64 3.59 -15.25 -7.20
N GLY A 65 3.90 -15.93 -6.10
CA GLY A 65 3.48 -15.51 -4.76
C GLY A 65 4.13 -14.20 -4.36
N ARG A 66 5.43 -14.06 -4.60
CA ARG A 66 6.14 -12.79 -4.34
C ARG A 66 5.54 -11.64 -5.12
N ALA A 67 5.19 -11.85 -6.40
CA ALA A 67 4.57 -10.83 -7.21
C ALA A 67 3.24 -10.36 -6.64
N ARG A 68 2.43 -11.27 -6.09
CA ARG A 68 1.17 -10.93 -5.43
C ARG A 68 1.38 -10.15 -4.13
N ASN A 69 2.48 -10.42 -3.42
CA ASN A 69 2.79 -9.75 -2.17
C ASN A 69 3.26 -8.30 -2.39
N ARG A 70 3.82 -7.99 -3.56
CA ARG A 70 4.20 -6.62 -3.94
C ARG A 70 2.94 -5.87 -4.38
N ARG A 71 2.26 -5.24 -3.40
CA ARG A 71 0.95 -4.64 -3.65
C ARG A 71 0.72 -3.38 -2.83
N VAL A 72 -0.28 -2.63 -3.25
CA VAL A 72 -0.85 -1.54 -2.45
C VAL A 72 -2.34 -1.86 -2.25
N GLU A 73 -2.78 -1.79 -1.00
CA GLU A 73 -4.18 -1.99 -0.64
C GLU A 73 -4.80 -0.64 -0.32
N ILE A 74 -6.01 -0.42 -0.82
CA ILE A 74 -6.73 0.82 -0.63
C ILE A 74 -8.04 0.51 0.11
N SER A 75 -8.26 1.17 1.24
CA SER A 75 -9.47 1.01 2.03
C SER A 75 -10.23 2.34 2.08
N LEU A 76 -11.47 2.32 1.64
CA LEU A 76 -12.32 3.50 1.58
C LEU A 76 -13.34 3.44 2.70
N HIS A 77 -13.36 4.47 3.54
CA HIS A 77 -14.27 4.56 4.69
C HIS A 77 -15.33 5.62 4.40
N ALA A 78 -16.59 5.19 4.29
CA ALA A 78 -17.72 6.09 4.04
C ALA A 78 -17.98 7.00 5.24
N GLN A 79 -18.58 8.12 4.98
CA GLN A 79 -19.04 9.04 6.04
C GLN A 79 -20.29 8.53 6.71
#